data_21e0b53596b8aed529b18e6cfa49208a
#
_entry.id   21e0b53596b8aed529b18e6cfa49208a
#
_cell.length_a   1.000
_cell.length_b   1.000
_cell.length_c   1.000
_cell.angle_alpha   90.00
_cell.angle_beta   90.00
_cell.angle_gamma   90.00
#
_symmetry.space_group_name_H-M   'P 1'
#
loop_
_entity.id
_entity.type
_entity.pdbx_description
1 polymer ?
#
loop_
_entity_poly.entity_id
_entity_poly.type
_entity_poly.pdbx_seq_one_letter_code
_entity_poly.pdbx_strand_id
1 'polypeptide(L)'
;MTNAASRILIVDDEPTLLKMLAVYLRRLGYAVVTVGSTENAWAEVEAAPHAFALVVLDATMTGVPMLDLAARMLAADPRLCVIAASGYPVDMAVLEAAAPGRAMFLQKPFSPAMLGNAVRRMIGTQETDV
;
A
#
# COMPACT_ATOMS: atom_id res chain seq x y z
N MET A 1 17.88 18.17 10.28
CA MET A 1 16.68 18.22 9.45
C MET A 1 15.98 16.87 9.52
N THR A 2 14.81 16.84 10.09
CA THR A 2 14.04 15.60 10.19
C THR A 2 13.29 15.37 8.89
N ASN A 3 13.50 14.22 8.27
CA ASN A 3 12.72 13.82 7.13
C ASN A 3 11.32 13.42 7.60
N ALA A 4 10.31 13.84 6.88
CA ALA A 4 8.96 13.39 7.14
C ALA A 4 8.90 11.86 6.95
N ALA A 5 8.17 11.19 7.82
CA ALA A 5 7.93 9.76 7.68
C ALA A 5 7.19 9.48 6.37
N SER A 6 7.60 8.44 5.66
CA SER A 6 6.88 7.98 4.48
C SER A 6 5.48 7.51 4.88
N ARG A 7 4.47 7.93 4.14
CA ARG A 7 3.07 7.59 4.44
C ARG A 7 2.64 6.39 3.62
N ILE A 8 2.00 5.47 4.30
CA ILE A 8 1.48 4.23 3.72
C ILE A 8 -0.04 4.20 3.91
N LEU A 9 -0.77 3.92 2.85
CA LEU A 9 -2.20 3.68 2.90
C LEU A 9 -2.44 2.18 2.85
N ILE A 10 -3.17 1.64 3.83
CA ILE A 10 -3.56 0.24 3.84
C ILE A 10 -5.07 0.14 3.60
N VAL A 11 -5.46 -0.62 2.59
CA VAL A 11 -6.84 -0.79 2.16
C VAL A 11 -7.23 -2.25 2.35
N ASP A 12 -8.09 -2.52 3.33
CA ASP A 12 -8.59 -3.86 3.64
C ASP A 12 -9.90 -3.72 4.38
N ASP A 13 -10.83 -4.65 4.18
CA ASP A 13 -12.14 -4.60 4.84
C ASP A 13 -12.17 -5.32 6.19
N GLU A 14 -11.04 -5.83 6.66
CA GLU A 14 -10.94 -6.50 7.96
C GLU A 14 -10.32 -5.57 9.01
N PRO A 15 -11.13 -5.00 9.94
CA PRO A 15 -10.63 -3.99 10.89
C PRO A 15 -9.49 -4.49 11.78
N THR A 16 -9.55 -5.74 12.24
CA THR A 16 -8.51 -6.32 13.10
C THR A 16 -7.17 -6.39 12.39
N LEU A 17 -7.18 -6.82 11.13
CA LEU A 17 -5.98 -6.89 10.31
C LEU A 17 -5.40 -5.50 10.06
N LEU A 18 -6.24 -4.53 9.71
CA LEU A 18 -5.82 -3.14 9.51
C LEU A 18 -5.10 -2.59 10.75
N LYS A 19 -5.69 -2.80 11.92
CA LYS A 19 -5.12 -2.31 13.18
C LYS A 19 -3.76 -2.95 13.47
N MET A 20 -3.67 -4.25 13.29
CA MET A 20 -2.43 -5.00 13.55
C MET A 20 -1.30 -4.54 12.61
N LEU A 21 -1.59 -4.42 11.32
CA LEU A 21 -0.60 -4.01 10.35
C LEU A 21 -0.18 -2.55 10.56
N ALA A 22 -1.13 -1.68 10.89
CA ALA A 22 -0.84 -0.27 11.15
C ALA A 22 0.10 -0.11 12.36
N VAL A 23 -0.17 -0.83 13.45
CA VAL A 23 0.69 -0.80 14.64
C VAL A 23 2.11 -1.25 14.29
N TYR A 24 2.23 -2.34 13.55
CA TYR A 24 3.53 -2.88 13.18
C TYR A 24 4.34 -1.90 12.31
N LEU A 25 3.72 -1.37 11.26
CA LEU A 25 4.40 -0.44 10.36
C LEU A 25 4.76 0.89 11.03
N ARG A 26 3.90 1.37 11.93
CA ARG A 26 4.21 2.57 12.72
C ARG A 26 5.44 2.36 13.60
N ARG A 27 5.60 1.17 14.17
CA ARG A 27 6.80 0.83 14.95
C ARG A 27 8.07 0.83 14.10
N LEU A 28 7.94 0.58 12.80
CA LEU A 28 9.07 0.66 11.87
C LEU A 28 9.37 2.10 11.42
N GLY A 29 8.58 3.08 11.87
CA GLY A 29 8.80 4.49 11.58
C GLY A 29 7.95 5.07 10.45
N TYR A 30 7.06 4.29 9.85
CA TYR A 30 6.17 4.78 8.80
C TYR A 30 4.95 5.48 9.39
N ALA A 31 4.42 6.46 8.67
CA ALA A 31 3.09 7.00 8.94
C ALA A 31 2.05 6.15 8.21
N VAL A 32 0.98 5.76 8.88
CA VAL A 32 0.01 4.82 8.30
C VAL A 32 -1.41 5.36 8.40
N VAL A 33 -2.12 5.31 7.29
CA VAL A 33 -3.54 5.57 7.20
C VAL A 33 -4.23 4.28 6.76
N THR A 34 -5.34 3.93 7.40
CA THR A 34 -6.10 2.73 7.07
C THR A 34 -7.50 3.10 6.58
N VAL A 35 -7.97 2.42 5.56
CA VAL A 35 -9.33 2.57 5.05
C VAL A 35 -9.95 1.21 4.79
N GLY A 36 -11.26 1.13 4.92
CA GLY A 36 -12.01 -0.13 4.79
C GLY A 36 -12.74 -0.30 3.47
N SER A 37 -12.57 0.62 2.52
CA SER A 37 -13.22 0.54 1.22
C SER A 37 -12.36 1.10 0.11
N THR A 38 -12.61 0.64 -1.11
CA THR A 38 -11.91 1.12 -2.30
C THR A 38 -12.26 2.58 -2.61
N GLU A 39 -13.49 2.99 -2.34
CA GLU A 39 -13.95 4.36 -2.51
C GLU A 39 -13.22 5.31 -1.58
N ASN A 40 -13.08 4.93 -0.31
CA ASN A 40 -12.34 5.71 0.67
C ASN A 40 -10.85 5.76 0.34
N ALA A 41 -10.30 4.68 -0.21
CA ALA A 41 -8.91 4.66 -0.66
C ALA A 41 -8.66 5.69 -1.75
N TRP A 42 -9.52 5.72 -2.76
CA TRP A 42 -9.40 6.70 -3.84
C TRP A 42 -9.56 8.13 -3.31
N ALA A 43 -10.54 8.34 -2.42
CA ALA A 43 -10.77 9.65 -1.83
C ALA A 43 -9.53 10.16 -1.06
N GLU A 44 -8.84 9.29 -0.34
CA GLU A 44 -7.62 9.66 0.39
C GLU A 44 -6.50 10.08 -0.57
N VAL A 45 -6.29 9.32 -1.63
CA VAL A 45 -5.24 9.63 -2.62
C VAL A 45 -5.58 10.92 -3.38
N GLU A 46 -6.83 11.09 -3.76
CA GLU A 46 -7.29 12.26 -4.49
C GLU A 46 -7.24 13.54 -3.64
N ALA A 47 -7.59 13.44 -2.35
CA ALA A 47 -7.58 14.56 -1.43
C ALA A 47 -6.16 15.06 -1.12
N ALA A 48 -5.17 14.19 -1.18
CA ALA A 48 -3.79 14.52 -0.86
C ALA A 48 -2.85 13.91 -1.90
N PRO A 49 -2.81 14.47 -3.12
CA PRO A 49 -1.91 13.97 -4.17
C PRO A 49 -0.47 14.00 -3.70
N HIS A 50 0.27 12.93 -4.02
CA HIS A 50 1.68 12.76 -3.64
C HIS A 50 1.95 12.61 -2.14
N ALA A 51 0.89 12.43 -1.32
CA ALA A 51 1.06 12.26 0.12
C ALA A 51 1.51 10.86 0.51
N PHE A 52 1.18 9.85 -0.30
CA PHE A 52 1.51 8.46 0.00
C PHE A 52 2.68 7.97 -0.84
N ALA A 53 3.60 7.27 -0.18
CA ALA A 53 4.71 6.59 -0.86
C ALA A 53 4.29 5.19 -1.34
N LEU A 54 3.36 4.56 -0.62
CA LEU A 54 2.93 3.20 -0.88
C LEU A 54 1.46 3.01 -0.52
N VAL A 55 0.77 2.22 -1.32
CA VAL A 55 -0.58 1.74 -1.03
C VAL A 55 -0.56 0.22 -1.01
N VAL A 56 -1.09 -0.37 0.06
CA VAL A 56 -1.32 -1.81 0.18
C VAL A 56 -2.79 -2.06 -0.10
N LEU A 57 -3.09 -2.77 -1.19
CA LEU A 57 -4.47 -3.02 -1.65
C LEU A 57 -4.84 -4.49 -1.51
N ASP A 58 -5.94 -4.76 -0.81
CA ASP A 58 -6.54 -6.09 -0.79
C ASP A 58 -7.30 -6.31 -2.11
N ALA A 59 -6.86 -7.30 -2.88
CA ALA A 59 -7.42 -7.58 -4.20
C ALA A 59 -8.80 -8.26 -4.15
N THR A 60 -9.23 -8.69 -2.96
CA THR A 60 -10.51 -9.42 -2.81
C THR A 60 -11.66 -8.51 -2.38
N MET A 61 -11.41 -7.21 -2.20
CA MET A 61 -12.45 -6.28 -1.77
C MET A 61 -13.46 -6.04 -2.88
N THR A 62 -14.71 -5.83 -2.46
CA THR A 62 -15.80 -5.42 -3.36
C THR A 62 -15.70 -3.93 -3.67
N GLY A 63 -16.33 -3.51 -4.76
CA GLY A 63 -16.31 -2.13 -5.23
C GLY A 63 -15.49 -1.98 -6.49
N VAL A 64 -14.68 -0.93 -6.58
CA VAL A 64 -13.82 -0.73 -7.75
C VAL A 64 -12.81 -1.87 -7.82
N PRO A 65 -12.67 -2.55 -8.97
CA PRO A 65 -11.69 -3.61 -9.12
C PRO A 65 -10.28 -3.14 -8.74
N MET A 66 -9.55 -3.97 -8.01
CA MET A 66 -8.23 -3.62 -7.49
C MET A 66 -7.26 -3.18 -8.59
N LEU A 67 -7.24 -3.89 -9.72
CA LEU A 67 -6.34 -3.53 -10.82
C LEU A 67 -6.65 -2.15 -11.40
N ASP A 68 -7.93 -1.81 -11.52
CA ASP A 68 -8.36 -0.49 -12.00
C ASP A 68 -7.96 0.60 -11.03
N LEU A 69 -8.19 0.38 -9.74
CA LEU A 69 -7.83 1.33 -8.70
C LEU A 69 -6.31 1.53 -8.63
N ALA A 70 -5.55 0.42 -8.64
CA ALA A 70 -4.08 0.48 -8.64
C ALA A 70 -3.54 1.24 -9.86
N ALA A 71 -4.09 0.96 -11.03
CA ALA A 71 -3.68 1.64 -12.26
C ALA A 71 -3.93 3.15 -12.19
N ARG A 72 -5.08 3.56 -11.66
CA ARG A 72 -5.41 4.98 -11.47
C ARG A 72 -4.45 5.65 -10.50
N MET A 73 -4.15 4.99 -9.38
CA MET A 73 -3.23 5.52 -8.38
C MET A 73 -1.82 5.67 -8.93
N LEU A 74 -1.33 4.65 -9.64
CA LEU A 74 0.00 4.67 -10.23
C LEU A 74 0.13 5.74 -11.33
N ALA A 75 -0.94 5.96 -12.09
CA ALA A 75 -0.95 6.99 -13.12
C ALA A 75 -1.01 8.40 -12.53
N ALA A 76 -1.71 8.55 -11.40
CA ALA A 76 -1.86 9.85 -10.74
C ALA A 76 -0.59 10.33 -10.06
N ASP A 77 0.28 9.41 -9.63
CA ASP A 77 1.51 9.76 -8.91
C ASP A 77 2.67 8.89 -9.40
N PRO A 78 3.66 9.48 -10.09
CA PRO A 78 4.80 8.71 -10.62
C PRO A 78 5.75 8.16 -9.56
N ARG A 79 5.60 8.58 -8.29
CA ARG A 79 6.41 8.10 -7.18
C ARG A 79 5.73 7.02 -6.34
N LEU A 80 4.43 6.85 -6.52
CA LEU A 80 3.66 5.91 -5.71
C LEU A 80 4.02 4.47 -6.08
N CYS A 81 4.13 3.63 -5.06
CA CYS A 81 4.26 2.18 -5.21
C CYS A 81 2.99 1.50 -4.70
N VAL A 82 2.67 0.33 -5.25
CA VAL A 82 1.50 -0.46 -4.86
C VAL A 82 1.93 -1.88 -4.52
N ILE A 83 1.44 -2.39 -3.38
CA ILE A 83 1.48 -3.80 -3.05
C ILE A 83 0.07 -4.34 -3.15
N ALA A 84 -0.15 -5.28 -4.08
CA ALA A 84 -1.43 -5.97 -4.23
C ALA A 84 -1.40 -7.24 -3.38
N ALA A 85 -2.31 -7.36 -2.41
CA ALA A 85 -2.40 -8.49 -1.51
C ALA A 85 -3.62 -9.35 -1.85
N SER A 86 -3.44 -10.66 -1.98
CA SER A 86 -4.52 -11.58 -2.31
C SER A 86 -4.17 -13.00 -1.88
N GLY A 87 -5.20 -13.79 -1.54
CA GLY A 87 -5.08 -15.24 -1.35
C GLY A 87 -5.01 -16.02 -2.64
N TYR A 88 -5.28 -15.37 -3.77
CA TYR A 88 -5.29 -15.97 -5.09
C TYR A 88 -4.27 -15.28 -5.99
N PRO A 89 -3.74 -15.97 -7.01
CA PRO A 89 -2.82 -15.34 -7.95
C PRO A 89 -3.46 -14.13 -8.63
N VAL A 90 -2.69 -13.06 -8.77
CA VAL A 90 -3.09 -11.85 -9.47
C VAL A 90 -2.11 -11.63 -10.62
N ASP A 91 -2.63 -11.37 -11.82
CA ASP A 91 -1.78 -11.03 -12.95
C ASP A 91 -1.27 -9.60 -12.81
N MET A 92 -0.01 -9.48 -12.41
CA MET A 92 0.64 -8.19 -12.20
C MET A 92 1.21 -7.58 -13.50
N ALA A 93 1.11 -8.28 -14.62
CA ALA A 93 1.75 -7.84 -15.86
C ALA A 93 1.28 -6.45 -16.32
N VAL A 94 -0.01 -6.17 -16.17
CA VAL A 94 -0.59 -4.87 -16.55
C VAL A 94 0.01 -3.75 -15.72
N LEU A 95 0.09 -3.94 -14.41
CA LEU A 95 0.64 -2.93 -13.50
C LEU A 95 2.15 -2.76 -13.69
N GLU A 96 2.87 -3.87 -13.86
CA GLU A 96 4.32 -3.82 -14.10
C GLU A 96 4.65 -3.13 -15.42
N ALA A 97 3.86 -3.36 -16.46
CA ALA A 97 4.03 -2.68 -17.74
C ALA A 97 3.76 -1.18 -17.64
N ALA A 98 2.73 -0.80 -16.87
CA ALA A 98 2.36 0.61 -16.69
C ALA A 98 3.31 1.36 -15.76
N ALA A 99 3.84 0.68 -14.74
CA ALA A 99 4.68 1.28 -13.70
C ALA A 99 5.80 0.33 -13.29
N PRO A 100 6.83 0.15 -14.13
CA PRO A 100 7.90 -0.81 -13.86
C PRO A 100 8.57 -0.56 -12.51
N GLY A 101 8.71 -1.63 -11.70
CA GLY A 101 9.35 -1.57 -10.40
C GLY A 101 8.51 -0.91 -9.30
N ARG A 102 7.28 -0.50 -9.60
CA ARG A 102 6.43 0.21 -8.64
C ARG A 102 5.21 -0.60 -8.18
N ALA A 103 5.08 -1.83 -8.64
CA ALA A 103 3.99 -2.72 -8.24
C ALA A 103 4.54 -4.08 -7.84
N MET A 104 3.98 -4.65 -6.78
CA MET A 104 4.42 -5.93 -6.22
C MET A 104 3.21 -6.71 -5.71
N PHE A 105 3.27 -8.06 -5.84
CA PHE A 105 2.27 -8.94 -5.29
C PHE A 105 2.73 -9.51 -3.96
N LEU A 106 1.82 -9.56 -2.97
CA LEU A 106 2.05 -10.23 -1.68
C LEU A 106 0.91 -11.21 -1.41
N GLN A 107 1.25 -12.49 -1.30
CA GLN A 107 0.24 -13.53 -1.12
C GLN A 107 -0.26 -13.55 0.33
N LYS A 108 -1.58 -13.62 0.49
CA LYS A 108 -2.23 -13.87 1.78
C LYS A 108 -2.29 -15.39 2.07
N PRO A 109 -2.20 -15.84 3.33
CA PRO A 109 -1.92 -15.01 4.50
C PRO A 109 -0.44 -14.61 4.59
N PHE A 110 -0.18 -13.42 5.09
CA PHE A 110 1.18 -12.97 5.34
C PHE A 110 1.30 -12.46 6.78
N SER A 111 2.51 -12.55 7.34
CA SER A 111 2.80 -12.00 8.66
C SER A 111 3.07 -10.50 8.55
N PRO A 112 2.94 -9.74 9.67
CA PRO A 112 3.36 -8.34 9.66
C PRO A 112 4.81 -8.15 9.23
N ALA A 113 5.71 -9.06 9.62
CA ALA A 113 7.10 -9.01 9.22
C ALA A 113 7.28 -9.16 7.70
N MET A 114 6.48 -10.02 7.06
CA MET A 114 6.51 -10.18 5.61
C MET A 114 6.09 -8.89 4.90
N LEU A 115 5.05 -8.23 5.41
CA LEU A 115 4.63 -6.94 4.88
C LEU A 115 5.72 -5.89 5.09
N GLY A 116 6.31 -5.83 6.28
CA GLY A 116 7.40 -4.91 6.57
C GLY A 116 8.59 -5.08 5.63
N ASN A 117 8.96 -6.32 5.32
CA ASN A 117 10.03 -6.61 4.36
C ASN A 117 9.67 -6.15 2.94
N ALA A 118 8.43 -6.38 2.53
CA ALA A 118 7.95 -5.93 1.22
C ALA A 118 7.95 -4.40 1.11
N VAL A 119 7.49 -3.73 2.16
CA VAL A 119 7.49 -2.26 2.21
C VAL A 119 8.91 -1.71 2.09
N ARG A 120 9.86 -2.26 2.85
CA ARG A 120 11.25 -1.81 2.77
C ARG A 120 11.86 -2.03 1.39
N ARG A 121 11.49 -3.12 0.74
CA ARG A 121 11.96 -3.41 -0.62
C ARG A 121 11.44 -2.38 -1.62
N MET A 122 10.20 -1.92 -1.43
CA MET A 122 9.56 -0.99 -2.36
C MET A 122 9.97 0.47 -2.13
N ILE A 123 10.00 0.92 -0.88
CA ILE A 123 10.21 2.34 -0.55
C ILE A 123 11.38 2.61 0.40
N GLY A 124 12.16 1.59 0.73
CA GLY A 124 13.32 1.73 1.60
C GLY A 124 12.97 1.72 3.07
N THR A 125 14.01 1.66 3.91
CA THR A 125 13.89 1.66 5.35
C THR A 125 13.60 3.06 5.84
N GLN A 126 12.61 3.18 6.73
CA GLN A 126 12.32 4.44 7.39
C GLN A 126 13.27 4.61 8.58
N GLU A 127 14.02 5.70 8.61
CA GLU A 127 14.87 5.98 9.75
C GLU A 127 14.02 6.36 10.96
N THR A 128 14.28 5.67 12.08
CA THR A 128 13.73 6.09 13.36
C THR A 128 14.80 6.92 14.05
N ASP A 129 14.43 8.14 14.44
CA ASP A 129 15.32 8.95 15.27
C ASP A 129 15.52 8.27 16.61
N VAL A 130 16.73 7.98 16.91
CA VAL A 130 17.11 7.37 18.18
C VAL A 130 17.60 8.47 19.11
#